data_87ad95b5f8b423baa5a13636ac9a44f0
#
_entry.id   87ad95b5f8b423baa5a13636ac9a44f0
#
_cell.length_a   1.000
_cell.length_b   1.000
_cell.length_c   1.000
_cell.angle_alpha   90.00
_cell.angle_beta   90.00
_cell.angle_gamma   90.00
#
_symmetry.space_group_name_H-M   'P 1'
#
loop_
_entity.id
_entity.type
_entity.pdbx_description
1 polymer ?
#
loop_
_entity_poly.entity_id
_entity_poly.type
_entity_poly.pdbx_seq_one_letter_code
_entity_poly.pdbx_strand_id
1 'polypeptide(L)'
;MPLAGAVLDGDLVVPANAGGIVVFAHGSGSGRHSPRNRLVAERLNAVGLGTLLFDLLTAEEEREDLKSGRLRFDIDLLGDRVTAGLDWLRAELGPQTAPVGCFGASTGAAAALIAAAERPEVVRAVVSRGGRPDLAPAALLGEVRAPTLLIVGADDAPVIEMNRAAQGAMRAETRLEIVPGATHLFEEPGKLEQVADLAREWFLRHLSSEDR
;
A
#
# COMPACT_ATOMS: atom_id res chain seq x y z
N MET A 1 0.01 2.28 -17.94
CA MET A 1 -0.57 3.42 -17.21
C MET A 1 0.23 4.68 -17.58
N PRO A 2 -0.29 5.57 -18.44
CA PRO A 2 0.34 6.87 -18.65
C PRO A 2 0.10 7.75 -17.42
N LEU A 3 1.17 8.19 -16.78
CA LEU A 3 1.15 9.13 -15.67
C LEU A 3 1.91 10.40 -16.07
N ALA A 4 1.70 11.52 -15.37
CA ALA A 4 2.40 12.75 -15.70
C ALA A 4 3.93 12.55 -15.71
N GLY A 5 4.53 12.60 -16.90
CA GLY A 5 5.97 12.45 -17.12
C GLY A 5 6.52 11.01 -17.16
N ALA A 6 5.69 9.97 -17.04
CA ALA A 6 6.13 8.58 -17.10
C ALA A 6 5.06 7.62 -17.63
N VAL A 7 5.49 6.47 -18.13
CA VAL A 7 4.58 5.33 -18.42
C VAL A 7 5.01 4.18 -17.54
N LEU A 8 4.13 3.77 -16.64
CA LEU A 8 4.36 2.65 -15.72
C LEU A 8 3.58 1.42 -16.15
N ASP A 9 4.17 0.26 -15.97
CA ASP A 9 3.50 -1.02 -16.17
C ASP A 9 2.66 -1.39 -14.95
N GLY A 10 1.47 -1.94 -15.17
CA GLY A 10 0.56 -2.32 -14.10
C GLY A 10 -0.43 -3.41 -14.52
N ASP A 11 -0.84 -4.20 -13.53
CA ASP A 11 -1.81 -5.28 -13.62
C ASP A 11 -3.07 -4.87 -12.84
N LEU A 12 -4.16 -4.54 -13.53
CA LEU A 12 -5.45 -4.20 -12.92
C LEU A 12 -6.40 -5.39 -13.02
N VAL A 13 -6.91 -5.83 -11.89
CA VAL A 13 -7.96 -6.85 -11.78
C VAL A 13 -9.18 -6.24 -11.09
N VAL A 14 -10.33 -6.22 -11.77
CA VAL A 14 -11.58 -5.70 -11.20
C VAL A 14 -12.64 -6.79 -11.35
N PRO A 15 -12.97 -7.52 -10.27
CA PRO A 15 -14.08 -8.47 -10.27
C PRO A 15 -15.41 -7.77 -10.60
N ALA A 16 -16.34 -8.52 -11.17
CA ALA A 16 -17.71 -8.02 -11.37
C ALA A 16 -18.30 -7.60 -10.00
N ASN A 17 -18.85 -6.39 -9.92
CA ASN A 17 -19.39 -5.82 -8.67
C ASN A 17 -18.33 -5.71 -7.55
N ALA A 18 -17.11 -5.31 -7.87
CA ALA A 18 -16.08 -5.12 -6.87
C ALA A 18 -16.55 -4.17 -5.76
N GLY A 19 -16.48 -4.62 -4.49
CA GLY A 19 -16.84 -3.83 -3.32
C GLY A 19 -15.83 -2.73 -2.97
N GLY A 20 -14.63 -2.78 -3.53
CA GLY A 20 -13.53 -1.83 -3.36
C GLY A 20 -12.37 -2.21 -4.26
N ILE A 21 -11.38 -1.32 -4.40
CA ILE A 21 -10.16 -1.57 -5.17
C ILE A 21 -8.96 -1.22 -4.30
N VAL A 22 -7.96 -2.09 -4.26
CA VAL A 22 -6.73 -1.88 -3.49
C VAL A 22 -5.56 -1.61 -4.43
N VAL A 23 -4.92 -0.47 -4.26
CA VAL A 23 -3.71 -0.05 -4.99
C VAL A 23 -2.48 -0.48 -4.19
N PHE A 24 -1.56 -1.19 -4.83
CA PHE A 24 -0.37 -1.75 -4.20
C PHE A 24 0.85 -0.88 -4.46
N ALA A 25 1.50 -0.45 -3.39
CA ALA A 25 2.81 0.18 -3.40
C ALA A 25 3.87 -0.81 -2.91
N HIS A 26 4.69 -1.31 -3.82
CA HIS A 26 5.73 -2.30 -3.52
C HIS A 26 6.92 -1.66 -2.78
N GLY A 27 7.70 -2.50 -2.08
CA GLY A 27 8.92 -2.07 -1.39
C GLY A 27 10.14 -1.94 -2.32
N SER A 28 11.23 -1.42 -1.78
CA SER A 28 12.51 -1.25 -2.47
C SER A 28 13.03 -2.58 -3.05
N GLY A 29 13.50 -2.55 -4.30
CA GLY A 29 14.00 -3.74 -5.00
C GLY A 29 12.92 -4.77 -5.36
N SER A 30 11.65 -4.37 -5.37
CA SER A 30 10.50 -5.17 -5.73
C SER A 30 9.73 -4.51 -6.87
N GLY A 31 8.64 -5.11 -7.33
CA GLY A 31 7.79 -4.58 -8.41
C GLY A 31 6.41 -5.24 -8.38
N ARG A 32 5.60 -4.99 -9.42
CA ARG A 32 4.25 -5.57 -9.60
C ARG A 32 4.24 -7.10 -9.58
N HIS A 33 5.37 -7.74 -9.89
CA HIS A 33 5.52 -9.20 -9.90
C HIS A 33 5.92 -9.79 -8.54
N SER A 34 6.00 -8.99 -7.48
CA SER A 34 6.31 -9.47 -6.13
C SER A 34 5.44 -10.65 -5.73
N PRO A 35 5.99 -11.85 -5.45
CA PRO A 35 5.18 -13.00 -5.06
C PRO A 35 4.37 -12.73 -3.78
N ARG A 36 4.95 -11.97 -2.85
CA ARG A 36 4.29 -11.59 -1.59
C ARG A 36 3.08 -10.68 -1.82
N ASN A 37 3.22 -9.65 -2.67
CA ASN A 37 2.11 -8.76 -2.98
C ASN A 37 1.03 -9.47 -3.81
N ARG A 38 1.43 -10.36 -4.73
CA ARG A 38 0.50 -11.16 -5.52
C ARG A 38 -0.34 -12.11 -4.66
N LEU A 39 0.27 -12.77 -3.68
CA LEU A 39 -0.48 -13.61 -2.73
C LEU A 39 -1.56 -12.80 -2.00
N VAL A 40 -1.22 -11.62 -1.49
CA VAL A 40 -2.21 -10.74 -0.85
C VAL A 40 -3.28 -10.31 -1.84
N ALA A 41 -2.91 -9.89 -3.06
CA ALA A 41 -3.85 -9.47 -4.09
C ALA A 41 -4.83 -10.61 -4.47
N GLU A 42 -4.35 -11.83 -4.64
CA GLU A 42 -5.17 -13.00 -4.93
C GLU A 42 -6.20 -13.27 -3.82
N ARG A 43 -5.79 -13.11 -2.55
CA ARG A 43 -6.71 -13.25 -1.40
C ARG A 43 -7.78 -12.16 -1.38
N LEU A 44 -7.43 -10.93 -1.78
CA LEU A 44 -8.39 -9.83 -1.90
C LEU A 44 -9.34 -10.04 -3.08
N ASN A 45 -8.83 -10.48 -4.24
CA ASN A 45 -9.66 -10.78 -5.40
C ASN A 45 -10.66 -11.92 -5.11
N ALA A 46 -10.26 -12.94 -4.34
CA ALA A 46 -11.12 -14.05 -3.97
C ALA A 46 -12.36 -13.64 -3.15
N VAL A 47 -12.33 -12.46 -2.52
CA VAL A 47 -13.46 -11.89 -1.76
C VAL A 47 -14.14 -10.71 -2.46
N GLY A 48 -13.90 -10.54 -3.76
CA GLY A 48 -14.57 -9.51 -4.57
C GLY A 48 -13.96 -8.11 -4.46
N LEU A 49 -12.74 -7.96 -3.94
CA LEU A 49 -12.00 -6.71 -4.01
C LEU A 49 -11.16 -6.68 -5.28
N GLY A 50 -11.16 -5.56 -6.00
CA GLY A 50 -10.24 -5.31 -7.11
C GLY A 50 -8.83 -4.99 -6.62
N THR A 51 -7.83 -5.16 -7.50
CA THR A 51 -6.44 -4.85 -7.17
C THR A 51 -5.72 -4.21 -8.34
N LEU A 52 -4.89 -3.22 -8.05
CA LEU A 52 -3.94 -2.62 -8.99
C LEU A 52 -2.53 -2.81 -8.44
N LEU A 53 -1.75 -3.67 -9.09
CA LEU A 53 -0.32 -3.82 -8.85
C LEU A 53 0.43 -3.11 -9.98
N PHE A 54 1.34 -2.20 -9.66
CA PHE A 54 2.09 -1.49 -10.69
C PHE A 54 3.51 -1.20 -10.22
N ASP A 55 4.41 -1.01 -11.17
CA ASP A 55 5.79 -0.64 -10.88
C ASP A 55 5.87 0.85 -10.55
N LEU A 56 6.57 1.21 -9.47
CA LEU A 56 6.72 2.60 -9.04
C LEU A 56 7.86 3.33 -9.80
N LEU A 57 8.70 2.58 -10.49
CA LEU A 57 9.76 3.10 -11.35
C LEU A 57 9.50 2.64 -12.80
N THR A 58 9.87 3.47 -13.75
CA THR A 58 9.92 3.06 -15.16
C THR A 58 11.05 2.05 -15.37
N ALA A 59 11.01 1.29 -16.46
CA ALA A 59 12.11 0.37 -16.82
C ALA A 59 13.47 1.06 -16.98
N GLU A 60 13.49 2.35 -17.34
CA GLU A 60 14.70 3.14 -17.42
C GLU A 60 15.20 3.57 -16.04
N GLU A 61 14.32 4.10 -15.20
CA GLU A 61 14.58 4.44 -13.80
C GLU A 61 15.05 3.21 -13.00
N GLU A 62 14.46 2.04 -13.22
CA GLU A 62 14.90 0.79 -12.57
C GLU A 62 16.32 0.40 -12.99
N ARG A 63 16.67 0.51 -14.29
CA ARG A 63 18.04 0.25 -14.76
C ARG A 63 19.08 1.21 -14.16
N GLU A 64 18.70 2.47 -13.97
CA GLU A 64 19.52 3.46 -13.26
C GLU A 64 19.64 3.11 -11.76
N ASP A 65 18.53 2.76 -11.16
CA ASP A 65 18.45 2.45 -9.74
C ASP A 65 19.21 1.16 -9.37
N LEU A 66 19.30 0.19 -10.27
CA LEU A 66 20.16 -0.99 -10.08
C LEU A 66 21.65 -0.62 -9.89
N LYS A 67 22.09 0.52 -10.42
CA LYS A 67 23.46 1.01 -10.29
C LYS A 67 23.63 1.92 -9.06
N SER A 68 22.64 2.77 -8.80
CA SER A 68 22.74 3.85 -7.82
C SER A 68 22.07 3.51 -6.47
N GLY A 69 21.00 2.69 -6.48
CA GLY A 69 20.17 2.39 -5.33
C GLY A 69 19.40 3.59 -4.77
N ARG A 70 19.29 4.69 -5.52
CA ARG A 70 18.77 5.97 -5.00
C ARG A 70 17.27 6.11 -5.17
N LEU A 71 16.71 5.75 -6.35
CA LEU A 71 15.31 6.01 -6.67
C LEU A 71 14.35 5.14 -5.84
N ARG A 72 14.76 3.90 -5.49
CA ARG A 72 13.98 3.02 -4.63
C ARG A 72 13.77 3.55 -3.21
N PHE A 73 14.52 4.57 -2.81
CA PHE A 73 14.41 5.25 -1.53
C PHE A 73 14.04 6.74 -1.68
N ASP A 74 13.74 7.20 -2.89
CA ASP A 74 13.19 8.52 -3.15
C ASP A 74 11.69 8.51 -2.83
N ILE A 75 11.37 8.74 -1.57
CA ILE A 75 10.01 8.58 -1.05
C ILE A 75 9.06 9.60 -1.65
N ASP A 76 9.52 10.79 -1.97
CA ASP A 76 8.70 11.81 -2.63
C ASP A 76 8.30 11.33 -4.03
N LEU A 77 9.26 10.85 -4.83
CA LEU A 77 8.98 10.24 -6.13
C LEU A 77 8.01 9.08 -6.02
N LEU A 78 8.23 8.17 -5.07
CA LEU A 78 7.37 6.99 -4.91
C LEU A 78 5.95 7.39 -4.46
N GLY A 79 5.82 8.40 -3.60
CA GLY A 79 4.55 8.98 -3.18
C GLY A 79 3.78 9.57 -4.35
N ASP A 80 4.46 10.41 -5.15
CA ASP A 80 3.89 11.00 -6.38
C ASP A 80 3.40 9.91 -7.36
N ARG A 81 4.12 8.79 -7.49
CA ARG A 81 3.74 7.66 -8.35
C ARG A 81 2.47 6.97 -7.84
N VAL A 82 2.35 6.77 -6.53
CA VAL A 82 1.12 6.17 -5.95
C VAL A 82 -0.06 7.12 -6.11
N THR A 83 0.12 8.42 -5.84
CA THR A 83 -0.89 9.45 -6.02
C THR A 83 -1.37 9.52 -7.47
N ALA A 84 -0.44 9.54 -8.43
CA ALA A 84 -0.78 9.52 -9.85
C ALA A 84 -1.48 8.20 -10.27
N GLY A 85 -1.12 7.08 -9.65
CA GLY A 85 -1.79 5.79 -9.85
C GLY A 85 -3.25 5.82 -9.38
N LEU A 86 -3.53 6.46 -8.25
CA LEU A 86 -4.90 6.70 -7.75
C LEU A 86 -5.71 7.57 -8.70
N ASP A 87 -5.13 8.67 -9.19
CA ASP A 87 -5.77 9.58 -10.13
C ASP A 87 -6.06 8.89 -11.47
N TRP A 88 -5.11 8.09 -11.97
CA TRP A 88 -5.30 7.28 -13.17
C TRP A 88 -6.42 6.25 -12.99
N LEU A 89 -6.45 5.53 -11.87
CA LEU A 89 -7.49 4.53 -11.60
C LEU A 89 -8.90 5.14 -11.63
N ARG A 90 -9.06 6.33 -11.04
CA ARG A 90 -10.32 7.06 -11.06
C ARG A 90 -10.71 7.55 -12.46
N ALA A 91 -9.74 8.00 -13.24
CA ALA A 91 -9.99 8.41 -14.63
C ALA A 91 -10.40 7.22 -15.51
N GLU A 92 -9.75 6.06 -15.33
CA GLU A 92 -10.00 4.84 -16.11
C GLU A 92 -11.38 4.24 -15.82
N LEU A 93 -11.76 4.16 -14.54
CA LEU A 93 -13.01 3.52 -14.11
C LEU A 93 -14.19 4.49 -14.00
N GLY A 94 -13.94 5.80 -14.07
CA GLY A 94 -14.95 6.83 -14.06
C GLY A 94 -15.52 7.15 -12.66
N PRO A 95 -16.57 8.01 -12.60
CA PRO A 95 -17.07 8.60 -11.35
C PRO A 95 -17.74 7.59 -10.40
N GLN A 96 -18.07 6.41 -10.88
CA GLN A 96 -18.67 5.34 -10.07
C GLN A 96 -17.62 4.32 -9.60
N THR A 97 -16.34 4.71 -9.58
CA THR A 97 -15.26 3.87 -9.05
C THR A 97 -15.60 3.43 -7.63
N ALA A 98 -15.49 2.13 -7.37
CA ALA A 98 -15.62 1.58 -6.03
C ALA A 98 -14.62 2.23 -5.05
N PRO A 99 -14.91 2.25 -3.73
CA PRO A 99 -13.98 2.79 -2.73
C PRO A 99 -12.56 2.25 -2.89
N VAL A 100 -11.57 3.13 -2.70
CA VAL A 100 -10.16 2.76 -2.94
C VAL A 100 -9.40 2.66 -1.62
N GLY A 101 -8.63 1.58 -1.47
CA GLY A 101 -7.65 1.39 -0.40
C GLY A 101 -6.23 1.36 -0.94
N CYS A 102 -5.24 1.53 -0.07
CA CYS A 102 -3.82 1.38 -0.40
C CYS A 102 -3.19 0.27 0.44
N PHE A 103 -2.40 -0.60 -0.20
CA PHE A 103 -1.56 -1.59 0.46
C PHE A 103 -0.10 -1.27 0.18
N GLY A 104 0.65 -0.87 1.22
CA GLY A 104 2.07 -0.54 1.11
C GLY A 104 2.97 -1.56 1.80
N ALA A 105 4.08 -1.92 1.15
CA ALA A 105 5.07 -2.82 1.71
C ALA A 105 6.42 -2.11 1.92
N SER A 106 7.02 -2.23 3.10
CA SER A 106 8.32 -1.61 3.43
C SER A 106 8.32 -0.11 3.06
N THR A 107 9.22 0.37 2.18
CA THR A 107 9.25 1.76 1.67
C THR A 107 7.95 2.16 0.97
N GLY A 108 7.28 1.22 0.29
CA GLY A 108 5.97 1.47 -0.33
C GLY A 108 4.86 1.84 0.68
N ALA A 109 5.02 1.50 1.96
CA ALA A 109 4.07 1.93 2.98
C ALA A 109 4.14 3.45 3.21
N ALA A 110 5.33 4.05 3.20
CA ALA A 110 5.47 5.50 3.26
C ALA A 110 4.82 6.17 2.04
N ALA A 111 5.07 5.66 0.84
CA ALA A 111 4.45 6.16 -0.39
C ALA A 111 2.91 6.07 -0.36
N ALA A 112 2.36 4.95 0.16
CA ALA A 112 0.92 4.78 0.32
C ALA A 112 0.31 5.76 1.34
N LEU A 113 1.02 6.06 2.43
CA LEU A 113 0.58 7.03 3.44
C LEU A 113 0.63 8.47 2.90
N ILE A 114 1.66 8.82 2.12
CA ILE A 114 1.74 10.11 1.43
C ILE A 114 0.55 10.27 0.49
N ALA A 115 0.30 9.30 -0.38
CA ALA A 115 -0.83 9.33 -1.30
C ALA A 115 -2.18 9.41 -0.57
N ALA A 116 -2.34 8.74 0.57
CA ALA A 116 -3.55 8.81 1.40
C ALA A 116 -3.74 10.19 2.04
N ALA A 117 -2.66 10.87 2.43
CA ALA A 117 -2.72 12.25 2.94
C ALA A 117 -3.06 13.26 1.84
N GLU A 118 -2.52 13.06 0.63
CA GLU A 118 -2.77 13.94 -0.53
C GLU A 118 -4.13 13.71 -1.19
N ARG A 119 -4.72 12.53 -1.06
CA ARG A 119 -6.03 12.16 -1.63
C ARG A 119 -7.00 11.64 -0.55
N PRO A 120 -7.27 12.43 0.50
CA PRO A 120 -8.07 11.98 1.64
C PRO A 120 -9.54 11.69 1.27
N GLU A 121 -10.02 12.23 0.17
CA GLU A 121 -11.36 11.95 -0.37
C GLU A 121 -11.42 10.69 -1.23
N VAL A 122 -10.25 10.15 -1.63
CA VAL A 122 -10.13 8.94 -2.48
C VAL A 122 -9.84 7.72 -1.65
N VAL A 123 -8.79 7.81 -0.81
CA VAL A 123 -8.30 6.68 -0.04
C VAL A 123 -9.15 6.49 1.21
N ARG A 124 -9.81 5.32 1.31
CA ARG A 124 -10.72 4.96 2.40
C ARG A 124 -10.09 4.04 3.44
N ALA A 125 -9.01 3.37 3.12
CA ALA A 125 -8.27 2.51 4.06
C ALA A 125 -6.81 2.35 3.61
N VAL A 126 -5.91 2.19 4.57
CA VAL A 126 -4.50 1.86 4.31
C VAL A 126 -4.11 0.61 5.09
N VAL A 127 -3.33 -0.27 4.46
CA VAL A 127 -2.63 -1.38 5.12
C VAL A 127 -1.14 -1.24 4.84
N SER A 128 -0.34 -1.26 5.88
CA SER A 128 1.13 -1.22 5.86
C SER A 128 1.69 -2.57 6.30
N ARG A 129 2.40 -3.29 5.45
CA ARG A 129 3.05 -4.56 5.76
C ARG A 129 4.57 -4.39 5.91
N GLY A 130 5.09 -4.62 7.13
CA GLY A 130 6.51 -4.40 7.43
C GLY A 130 6.94 -3.00 7.01
N GLY A 131 6.04 -2.02 7.19
CA GLY A 131 6.18 -0.70 6.60
C GLY A 131 7.21 0.16 7.30
N ARG A 132 7.71 1.13 6.55
CA ARG A 132 8.61 2.20 7.00
C ARG A 132 7.87 3.55 6.98
N PRO A 133 6.82 3.70 7.85
CA PRO A 133 6.06 4.95 7.92
C PRO A 133 6.91 6.14 8.37
N ASP A 134 8.03 5.87 9.04
CA ASP A 134 9.03 6.86 9.45
C ASP A 134 9.72 7.58 8.28
N LEU A 135 9.64 7.03 7.08
CA LEU A 135 10.15 7.67 5.86
C LEU A 135 9.18 8.74 5.30
N ALA A 136 7.91 8.69 5.66
CA ALA A 136 6.98 9.77 5.33
C ALA A 136 7.19 10.96 6.28
N PRO A 137 7.06 12.22 5.79
CA PRO A 137 7.13 13.38 6.66
C PRO A 137 6.11 13.28 7.82
N ALA A 138 6.57 13.49 9.05
CA ALA A 138 5.72 13.34 10.25
C ALA A 138 4.45 14.22 10.21
N ALA A 139 4.52 15.40 9.58
CA ALA A 139 3.37 16.26 9.39
C ALA A 139 2.29 15.59 8.50
N LEU A 140 2.70 14.84 7.47
CA LEU A 140 1.76 14.14 6.58
C LEU A 140 1.05 12.98 7.27
N LEU A 141 1.71 12.30 8.22
CA LEU A 141 1.06 11.22 8.98
C LEU A 141 -0.16 11.74 9.75
N GLY A 142 -0.10 12.97 10.27
CA GLY A 142 -1.23 13.62 10.94
C GLY A 142 -2.37 14.05 10.01
N GLU A 143 -2.13 14.14 8.71
CA GLU A 143 -3.13 14.50 7.68
C GLU A 143 -3.82 13.27 7.06
N VAL A 144 -3.31 12.05 7.29
CA VAL A 144 -3.95 10.81 6.86
C VAL A 144 -5.29 10.67 7.56
N ARG A 145 -6.39 10.65 6.79
CA ARG A 145 -7.76 10.48 7.29
C ARG A 145 -8.24 9.03 7.21
N ALA A 146 -7.63 8.25 6.36
CA ALA A 146 -7.99 6.85 6.15
C ALA A 146 -7.62 5.99 7.37
N PRO A 147 -8.53 5.15 7.88
CA PRO A 147 -8.20 4.10 8.84
C PRO A 147 -7.00 3.29 8.36
N THR A 148 -6.01 3.11 9.23
CA THR A 148 -4.73 2.51 8.87
C THR A 148 -4.39 1.30 9.74
N LEU A 149 -4.08 0.18 9.09
CA LEU A 149 -3.56 -1.01 9.73
C LEU A 149 -2.05 -1.14 9.49
N LEU A 150 -1.28 -1.15 10.57
CA LEU A 150 0.17 -1.38 10.56
C LEU A 150 0.43 -2.84 10.96
N ILE A 151 1.02 -3.65 10.08
CA ILE A 151 1.34 -5.06 10.33
C ILE A 151 2.85 -5.21 10.36
N VAL A 152 3.39 -5.69 11.48
CA VAL A 152 4.85 -5.83 11.68
C VAL A 152 5.17 -7.21 12.23
N GLY A 153 6.27 -7.82 11.79
CA GLY A 153 6.76 -9.07 12.36
C GLY A 153 7.33 -8.86 13.76
N ALA A 154 7.06 -9.80 14.68
CA ALA A 154 7.54 -9.71 16.06
C ALA A 154 9.09 -9.74 16.16
N ASP A 155 9.74 -10.35 15.17
CA ASP A 155 11.20 -10.47 15.11
C ASP A 155 11.86 -9.31 14.34
N ASP A 156 11.09 -8.24 14.05
CA ASP A 156 11.56 -7.01 13.41
C ASP A 156 11.46 -5.82 14.39
N ALA A 157 12.17 -5.90 15.52
CA ALA A 157 12.09 -4.95 16.61
C ALA A 157 12.30 -3.47 16.20
N PRO A 158 13.26 -3.11 15.32
CA PRO A 158 13.42 -1.72 14.88
C PRO A 158 12.17 -1.19 14.17
N VAL A 159 11.54 -2.01 13.30
CA VAL A 159 10.35 -1.62 12.54
C VAL A 159 9.12 -1.53 13.45
N ILE A 160 9.04 -2.34 14.51
CA ILE A 160 7.99 -2.19 15.54
C ILE A 160 8.03 -0.80 16.16
N GLU A 161 9.20 -0.32 16.58
CA GLU A 161 9.34 1.01 17.20
C GLU A 161 9.00 2.14 16.23
N MET A 162 9.41 2.03 14.96
CA MET A 162 9.05 2.99 13.91
C MET A 162 7.53 3.06 13.70
N ASN A 163 6.86 1.91 13.70
CA ASN A 163 5.40 1.85 13.53
C ASN A 163 4.64 2.34 14.77
N ARG A 164 5.15 2.10 15.99
CA ARG A 164 4.59 2.69 17.21
C ARG A 164 4.68 4.22 17.21
N ALA A 165 5.81 4.76 16.80
CA ALA A 165 6.01 6.20 16.69
C ALA A 165 5.05 6.81 15.64
N ALA A 166 4.90 6.17 14.48
CA ALA A 166 3.97 6.60 13.46
C ALA A 166 2.51 6.53 13.92
N GLN A 167 2.12 5.45 14.61
CA GLN A 167 0.79 5.32 15.21
C GLN A 167 0.48 6.49 16.16
N GLY A 168 1.44 6.91 16.95
CA GLY A 168 1.29 8.07 17.86
C GLY A 168 1.17 9.42 17.15
N ALA A 169 1.64 9.54 15.91
CA ALA A 169 1.55 10.74 15.09
C ALA A 169 0.25 10.82 14.26
N MET A 170 -0.39 9.70 14.00
CA MET A 170 -1.63 9.62 13.22
C MET A 170 -2.84 10.01 14.07
N ARG A 171 -3.80 10.71 13.46
CA ARG A 171 -5.06 11.13 14.10
C ARG A 171 -6.24 10.22 13.75
N ALA A 172 -6.17 9.55 12.61
CA ALA A 172 -7.18 8.59 12.19
C ALA A 172 -7.12 7.30 13.01
N GLU A 173 -8.15 6.47 12.91
CA GLU A 173 -8.14 5.10 13.46
C GLU A 173 -6.86 4.38 12.97
N THR A 174 -6.00 3.98 13.91
CA THR A 174 -4.75 3.30 13.58
C THR A 174 -4.54 2.10 14.49
N ARG A 175 -4.42 0.93 13.89
CA ARG A 175 -4.20 -0.34 14.58
C ARG A 175 -2.82 -0.88 14.24
N LEU A 176 -2.06 -1.29 15.26
CA LEU A 176 -0.79 -1.99 15.11
C LEU A 176 -0.98 -3.47 15.46
N GLU A 177 -0.71 -4.34 14.49
CA GLU A 177 -0.71 -5.78 14.63
C GLU A 177 0.72 -6.32 14.55
N ILE A 178 1.13 -7.01 15.61
CA ILE A 178 2.45 -7.65 15.67
C ILE A 178 2.25 -9.15 15.45
N VAL A 179 2.83 -9.67 14.37
CA VAL A 179 2.70 -11.08 13.97
C VAL A 179 3.79 -11.91 14.65
N PRO A 180 3.44 -12.78 15.63
CA PRO A 180 4.44 -13.57 16.36
C PRO A 180 5.27 -14.48 15.46
N GLY A 181 6.59 -14.51 15.66
CA GLY A 181 7.54 -15.36 14.92
C GLY A 181 7.60 -15.03 13.43
N ALA A 182 7.38 -13.79 13.06
CA ALA A 182 7.56 -13.29 11.70
C ALA A 182 8.70 -12.28 11.67
N THR A 183 9.55 -12.38 10.66
CA THR A 183 10.57 -11.38 10.31
C THR A 183 10.00 -10.30 9.39
N HIS A 184 10.85 -9.40 8.90
CA HIS A 184 10.46 -8.28 8.02
C HIS A 184 9.66 -8.69 6.78
N LEU A 185 10.02 -9.81 6.15
CA LEU A 185 9.43 -10.25 4.89
C LEU A 185 8.26 -11.22 5.06
N PHE A 186 8.00 -11.72 6.28
CA PHE A 186 6.95 -12.69 6.59
C PHE A 186 7.11 -13.99 5.77
N GLU A 187 8.35 -14.46 5.61
CA GLU A 187 8.67 -15.65 4.82
C GLU A 187 8.48 -16.95 5.60
N GLU A 188 8.27 -16.87 6.91
CA GLU A 188 8.03 -18.02 7.75
C GLU A 188 6.66 -18.63 7.43
N PRO A 189 6.53 -19.97 7.52
CA PRO A 189 5.31 -20.67 7.15
C PRO A 189 4.04 -20.08 7.78
N GLY A 190 3.06 -19.75 6.95
CA GLY A 190 1.76 -19.22 7.37
C GLY A 190 1.74 -17.73 7.76
N LYS A 191 2.91 -17.03 7.79
CA LYS A 191 2.94 -15.63 8.25
C LYS A 191 2.44 -14.66 7.19
N LEU A 192 2.75 -14.91 5.94
CA LEU A 192 2.25 -14.08 4.85
C LEU A 192 0.74 -14.27 4.63
N GLU A 193 0.25 -15.49 4.82
CA GLU A 193 -1.19 -15.78 4.81
C GLU A 193 -1.91 -15.04 5.94
N GLN A 194 -1.32 -14.99 7.14
CA GLN A 194 -1.86 -14.21 8.25
C GLN A 194 -1.92 -12.70 7.92
N VAL A 195 -0.89 -12.16 7.28
CA VAL A 195 -0.90 -10.77 6.76
C VAL A 195 -2.03 -10.56 5.77
N ALA A 196 -2.21 -11.50 4.83
CA ALA A 196 -3.26 -11.40 3.82
C ALA A 196 -4.66 -11.44 4.43
N ASP A 197 -4.88 -12.27 5.45
CA ASP A 197 -6.15 -12.34 6.18
C ASP A 197 -6.43 -11.05 6.96
N LEU A 198 -5.45 -10.50 7.68
CA LEU A 198 -5.56 -9.21 8.37
C LEU A 198 -5.89 -8.07 7.38
N ALA A 199 -5.19 -8.02 6.25
CA ALA A 199 -5.44 -7.02 5.21
C ALA A 199 -6.84 -7.17 4.61
N ARG A 200 -7.28 -8.41 4.31
CA ARG A 200 -8.61 -8.70 3.81
C ARG A 200 -9.70 -8.20 4.77
N GLU A 201 -9.59 -8.54 6.06
CA GLU A 201 -10.56 -8.12 7.08
C GLU A 201 -10.63 -6.60 7.19
N TRP A 202 -9.46 -5.93 7.16
CA TRP A 202 -9.39 -4.48 7.22
C TRP A 202 -10.04 -3.81 6.02
N PHE A 203 -9.71 -4.25 4.80
CA PHE A 203 -10.29 -3.67 3.60
C PHE A 203 -11.78 -3.97 3.46
N LEU A 204 -12.26 -5.18 3.79
CA LEU A 204 -13.69 -5.48 3.77
C LEU A 204 -14.47 -4.58 4.74
N ARG A 205 -13.91 -4.31 5.93
CA ARG A 205 -14.53 -3.43 6.93
C ARG A 205 -14.63 -1.98 6.46
N HIS A 206 -13.62 -1.45 5.79
CA HIS A 206 -13.51 -0.02 5.49
C HIS A 206 -13.82 0.36 4.03
N LEU A 207 -13.91 -0.61 3.12
CA LEU A 207 -14.28 -0.38 1.73
C LEU A 207 -15.71 -0.79 1.40
N SER A 208 -16.45 -1.45 2.33
CA SER A 208 -17.87 -1.76 2.11
C SER A 208 -18.72 -0.50 2.01
N SER A 209 -19.68 -0.52 1.07
CA SER A 209 -20.54 0.63 0.74
C SER A 209 -21.63 0.92 1.79
N GLU A 210 -21.62 0.28 2.95
CA GLU A 210 -22.72 0.36 3.94
C GLU A 210 -22.68 1.61 4.82
N ASP A 211 -21.65 2.46 4.75
CA ASP A 211 -21.53 3.70 5.53
C ASP A 211 -21.69 4.96 4.66
N ARG A 212 -22.78 5.04 3.88
CA ARG A 212 -23.20 6.30 3.23
C ARG A 212 -24.46 6.86 3.86
#